data_e47f6e311053268df6c87109b4916cdd
#
_entry.id   e47f6e311053268df6c87109b4916cdd
#
_cell.length_a   1.000
_cell.length_b   1.000
_cell.length_c   1.000
_cell.angle_alpha   90.00
_cell.angle_beta   90.00
_cell.angle_gamma   90.00
#
_symmetry.space_group_name_H-M   'P 1'
#
loop_
_entity.id
_entity.type
_entity.pdbx_description
1 polymer ?
#
loop_
_entity_poly.entity_id
_entity_poly.type
_entity_poly.pdbx_seq_one_letter_code
_entity_poly.pdbx_strand_id
1 'polypeptide(L)'
;TTVSFAETSGKFDASGMGSWEMNIMNAGNGNMAITYDGNAGLADKDPESIFHKSTMNCVGGLTLTAGKFEDETGMCTFYLTDGEKVFINYKGKGTGGVGGSGDFLIIGGTGKYENISGKGFSSRQNLKGKSGFAHSMNQMSGSFTY
;
A
#
# COMPACT_ATOMS: atom_id res chain seq x y z
N THR A 1 6.01 -35.62 17.30
CA THR A 1 6.71 -34.39 17.76
C THR A 1 6.30 -33.27 16.84
N THR A 2 5.36 -32.41 17.27
CA THR A 2 5.01 -31.16 16.61
C THR A 2 6.14 -30.18 16.89
N VAL A 3 6.86 -29.79 15.83
CA VAL A 3 7.82 -28.67 15.93
C VAL A 3 6.98 -27.40 15.99
N SER A 4 6.88 -26.79 17.16
CA SER A 4 6.31 -25.46 17.32
C SER A 4 7.39 -24.46 16.87
N PHE A 5 7.17 -23.79 15.75
CA PHE A 5 7.97 -22.64 15.40
C PHE A 5 7.56 -21.49 16.34
N ALA A 6 8.55 -20.82 16.93
CA ALA A 6 8.28 -19.63 17.71
C ALA A 6 7.70 -18.55 16.80
N GLU A 7 6.56 -18.00 17.19
CA GLU A 7 5.92 -16.90 16.48
C GLU A 7 6.85 -15.66 16.54
N THR A 8 7.16 -15.13 15.37
CA THR A 8 7.96 -13.89 15.24
C THR A 8 7.03 -12.70 15.07
N SER A 9 7.17 -11.69 15.91
CA SER A 9 6.41 -10.44 15.79
C SER A 9 7.33 -9.27 15.52
N GLY A 10 6.82 -8.29 14.78
CA GLY A 10 7.56 -7.07 14.44
C GLY A 10 6.67 -5.88 14.24
N LYS A 11 7.31 -4.71 14.21
CA LYS A 11 6.71 -3.44 13.79
C LYS A 11 7.48 -2.90 12.62
N PHE A 12 6.86 -2.02 11.84
CA PHE A 12 7.52 -1.31 10.76
C PHE A 12 7.02 0.13 10.64
N ASP A 13 7.89 1.00 10.13
CA ASP A 13 7.61 2.40 9.84
C ASP A 13 8.42 2.77 8.59
N ALA A 14 7.81 2.56 7.44
CA ALA A 14 8.46 2.69 6.15
C ALA A 14 7.90 3.88 5.36
N SER A 15 8.76 4.51 4.59
CA SER A 15 8.39 5.59 3.68
C SER A 15 9.03 5.41 2.32
N GLY A 16 8.42 6.02 1.31
CA GLY A 16 8.97 5.95 -0.04
C GLY A 16 8.13 6.66 -1.08
N MET A 17 8.55 6.56 -2.32
CA MET A 17 7.89 7.18 -3.46
C MET A 17 7.22 6.14 -4.33
N GLY A 18 6.04 6.49 -4.84
CA GLY A 18 5.29 5.67 -5.77
C GLY A 18 4.92 6.41 -7.05
N SER A 19 4.68 5.62 -8.09
CA SER A 19 4.18 6.07 -9.38
C SER A 19 3.07 5.11 -9.84
N TRP A 20 1.95 5.68 -10.21
CA TRP A 20 0.69 4.98 -10.50
C TRP A 20 0.15 5.41 -11.84
N GLU A 21 -0.10 4.47 -12.72
CA GLU A 21 -0.84 4.68 -13.96
C GLU A 21 -2.34 4.64 -13.65
N MET A 22 -3.09 5.62 -14.15
CA MET A 22 -4.51 5.77 -13.84
C MET A 22 -5.37 5.62 -15.09
N ASN A 23 -6.48 4.89 -14.95
CA ASN A 23 -7.60 4.92 -15.86
C ASN A 23 -8.72 5.73 -15.22
N ILE A 24 -9.17 6.77 -15.90
CA ILE A 24 -10.15 7.73 -15.38
C ILE A 24 -11.38 7.72 -16.28
N MET A 25 -12.54 7.47 -15.68
CA MET A 25 -13.84 7.68 -16.28
C MET A 25 -14.49 8.92 -15.66
N ASN A 26 -14.71 9.95 -16.45
CA ASN A 26 -15.39 11.17 -16.00
C ASN A 26 -16.92 10.98 -16.13
N ALA A 27 -17.62 11.15 -15.02
CA ALA A 27 -19.07 11.05 -14.95
C ALA A 27 -19.80 12.41 -14.87
N GLY A 28 -19.06 13.51 -15.07
CA GLY A 28 -19.59 14.88 -15.01
C GLY A 28 -19.78 15.40 -13.57
N ASN A 29 -19.98 16.70 -13.46
CA ASN A 29 -20.18 17.41 -12.17
C ASN A 29 -19.09 17.14 -11.12
N GLY A 30 -17.84 16.90 -11.54
CA GLY A 30 -16.75 16.60 -10.63
C GLY A 30 -16.75 15.16 -10.08
N ASN A 31 -17.59 14.29 -10.63
CA ASN A 31 -17.60 12.87 -10.30
C ASN A 31 -16.69 12.09 -11.26
N MET A 32 -15.89 11.19 -10.74
CA MET A 32 -14.98 10.33 -11.51
C MET A 32 -14.89 8.96 -10.88
N ALA A 33 -14.76 7.93 -11.72
CA ALA A 33 -14.28 6.64 -11.29
C ALA A 33 -12.82 6.50 -11.74
N ILE A 34 -11.95 6.03 -10.85
CA ILE A 34 -10.52 5.90 -11.10
C ILE A 34 -10.08 4.49 -10.69
N THR A 35 -9.44 3.81 -11.61
CA THR A 35 -8.64 2.63 -11.29
C THR A 35 -7.18 2.93 -11.52
N TYR A 36 -6.31 2.30 -10.76
CA TYR A 36 -4.88 2.51 -10.87
C TYR A 36 -4.09 1.24 -10.61
N ASP A 37 -2.90 1.24 -11.16
CA ASP A 37 -1.88 0.21 -11.01
C ASP A 37 -0.52 0.92 -10.95
N GLY A 38 0.35 0.46 -10.08
CA GLY A 38 1.65 1.10 -9.99
C GLY A 38 2.56 0.50 -8.93
N ASN A 39 3.70 1.14 -8.79
CA ASN A 39 4.77 0.65 -7.95
C ASN A 39 5.28 1.75 -7.02
N ALA A 40 5.78 1.33 -5.86
CA ALA A 40 6.52 2.18 -4.95
C ALA A 40 7.76 1.44 -4.41
N GLY A 41 8.81 2.18 -4.12
CA GLY A 41 9.94 1.70 -3.34
C GLY A 41 9.82 2.23 -1.91
N LEU A 42 10.14 1.39 -0.93
CA LEU A 42 10.02 1.71 0.49
C LEU A 42 11.33 1.47 1.23
N ALA A 43 11.62 2.35 2.17
CA ALA A 43 12.68 2.19 3.14
C ALA A 43 12.10 2.31 4.55
N ASP A 44 12.32 1.31 5.37
CA ASP A 44 11.95 1.34 6.79
C ASP A 44 12.99 2.12 7.58
N LYS A 45 12.58 2.76 8.66
CA LYS A 45 13.48 3.41 9.62
C LYS A 45 14.40 2.40 10.31
N ASP A 46 13.90 1.18 10.54
CA ASP A 46 14.69 0.06 11.02
C ASP A 46 15.29 -0.70 9.82
N PRO A 47 16.62 -0.70 9.65
CA PRO A 47 17.27 -1.40 8.54
C PRO A 47 17.13 -2.93 8.60
N GLU A 48 16.78 -3.50 9.76
CA GLU A 48 16.55 -4.94 9.95
C GLU A 48 15.09 -5.35 9.69
N SER A 49 14.21 -4.37 9.45
CA SER A 49 12.80 -4.64 9.12
C SER A 49 12.69 -5.42 7.81
N ILE A 50 11.78 -6.40 7.76
CA ILE A 50 11.49 -7.17 6.54
C ILE A 50 11.01 -6.28 5.38
N PHE A 51 10.45 -5.10 5.68
CA PHE A 51 9.98 -4.13 4.70
C PHE A 51 11.05 -3.11 4.26
N HIS A 52 12.26 -3.15 4.87
CA HIS A 52 13.34 -2.25 4.46
C HIS A 52 13.85 -2.60 3.06
N LYS A 53 13.98 -1.59 2.19
CA LYS A 53 14.38 -1.74 0.76
C LYS A 53 13.45 -2.68 -0.04
N SER A 54 12.20 -2.78 0.36
CA SER A 54 11.19 -3.49 -0.41
C SER A 54 10.63 -2.62 -1.54
N THR A 55 10.07 -3.28 -2.54
CA THR A 55 9.19 -2.63 -3.50
C THR A 55 7.77 -3.17 -3.32
N MET A 56 6.77 -2.39 -3.70
CA MET A 56 5.40 -2.87 -3.74
C MET A 56 4.76 -2.56 -5.09
N ASN A 57 3.94 -3.47 -5.57
CA ASN A 57 3.01 -3.25 -6.66
C ASN A 57 1.60 -3.25 -6.09
N CYS A 58 0.80 -2.26 -6.44
CA CYS A 58 -0.59 -2.16 -6.00
C CYS A 58 -1.53 -1.97 -7.19
N VAL A 59 -2.71 -2.58 -7.06
CA VAL A 59 -3.85 -2.37 -7.94
C VAL A 59 -5.04 -1.98 -7.08
N GLY A 60 -5.74 -0.92 -7.48
CA GLY A 60 -6.88 -0.44 -6.71
C GLY A 60 -7.76 0.53 -7.50
N GLY A 61 -8.72 1.10 -6.79
CA GLY A 61 -9.62 2.07 -7.36
C GLY A 61 -10.38 2.85 -6.31
N LEU A 62 -11.02 3.93 -6.78
CA LEU A 62 -11.83 4.82 -5.96
C LEU A 62 -12.84 5.59 -6.81
N THR A 63 -13.83 6.16 -6.15
CA THR A 63 -14.79 7.08 -6.78
C THR A 63 -14.62 8.48 -6.17
N LEU A 64 -14.37 9.47 -7.03
CA LEU A 64 -14.39 10.87 -6.61
C LEU A 64 -15.82 11.42 -6.70
N THR A 65 -16.26 12.04 -5.61
CA THR A 65 -17.51 12.82 -5.56
C THR A 65 -17.17 14.18 -4.98
N ALA A 66 -17.41 15.23 -5.74
CA ALA A 66 -17.04 16.61 -5.38
C ALA A 66 -15.55 16.74 -4.92
N GLY A 67 -14.66 16.02 -5.60
CA GLY A 67 -13.23 16.03 -5.34
C GLY A 67 -12.76 15.20 -4.14
N LYS A 68 -13.64 14.48 -3.46
CA LYS A 68 -13.33 13.61 -2.31
C LYS A 68 -13.62 12.15 -2.63
N PHE A 69 -12.93 11.24 -1.96
CA PHE A 69 -13.19 9.81 -2.00
C PHE A 69 -13.22 9.22 -0.59
N GLU A 70 -14.11 8.25 -0.38
CA GLU A 70 -14.31 7.55 0.89
C GLU A 70 -14.26 6.02 0.71
N ASP A 71 -14.10 5.56 -0.53
CA ASP A 71 -14.30 4.17 -0.97
C ASP A 71 -13.08 3.55 -1.62
N GLU A 72 -11.89 4.16 -1.44
CA GLU A 72 -10.66 3.58 -2.01
C GLU A 72 -10.44 2.18 -1.46
N THR A 73 -10.14 1.25 -2.36
CA THR A 73 -9.81 -0.13 -2.01
C THR A 73 -8.82 -0.72 -3.00
N GLY A 74 -8.03 -1.66 -2.55
CA GLY A 74 -7.09 -2.36 -3.42
C GLY A 74 -6.27 -3.39 -2.67
N MET A 75 -5.31 -3.95 -3.41
CA MET A 75 -4.36 -4.93 -2.90
C MET A 75 -2.96 -4.54 -3.35
N CYS A 76 -1.97 -4.85 -2.51
CA CYS A 76 -0.56 -4.73 -2.86
C CYS A 76 0.19 -6.03 -2.60
N THR A 77 1.19 -6.26 -3.42
CA THR A 77 2.24 -7.25 -3.19
C THR A 77 3.52 -6.52 -2.86
N PHE A 78 4.10 -6.81 -1.71
CA PHE A 78 5.46 -6.43 -1.37
C PHE A 78 6.43 -7.49 -1.87
N TYR A 79 7.50 -7.05 -2.49
CA TYR A 79 8.65 -7.87 -2.89
C TYR A 79 9.78 -7.56 -1.93
N LEU A 80 10.09 -8.51 -1.06
CA LEU A 80 11.08 -8.36 -0.01
C LEU A 80 12.49 -8.64 -0.51
N THR A 81 13.50 -8.17 0.21
CA THR A 81 14.91 -8.34 -0.18
C THR A 81 15.41 -9.79 -0.11
N ASP A 82 14.73 -10.64 0.65
CA ASP A 82 15.03 -12.09 0.73
C ASP A 82 14.36 -12.92 -0.39
N GLY A 83 13.64 -12.27 -1.31
CA GLY A 83 12.95 -12.89 -2.43
C GLY A 83 11.54 -13.36 -2.14
N GLU A 84 11.09 -13.28 -0.90
CA GLU A 84 9.72 -13.61 -0.51
C GLU A 84 8.76 -12.44 -0.74
N LYS A 85 7.46 -12.70 -0.60
CA LYS A 85 6.39 -11.73 -0.82
C LYS A 85 5.50 -11.63 0.40
N VAL A 86 4.91 -10.45 0.58
CA VAL A 86 3.84 -10.19 1.55
C VAL A 86 2.68 -9.52 0.84
N PHE A 87 1.47 -9.93 1.15
CA PHE A 87 0.24 -9.43 0.54
C PHE A 87 -0.56 -8.61 1.54
N ILE A 88 -1.07 -7.48 1.08
CA ILE A 88 -1.98 -6.64 1.87
C ILE A 88 -3.25 -6.33 1.08
N ASN A 89 -4.33 -6.08 1.81
CA ASN A 89 -5.47 -5.33 1.30
C ASN A 89 -5.59 -4.02 2.07
N TYR A 90 -6.16 -3.00 1.44
CA TYR A 90 -6.31 -1.70 2.04
C TYR A 90 -7.64 -1.04 1.70
N LYS A 91 -8.04 -0.12 2.56
CA LYS A 91 -9.13 0.82 2.34
C LYS A 91 -8.65 2.21 2.69
N GLY A 92 -9.17 3.21 1.97
CA GLY A 92 -8.72 4.57 2.17
C GLY A 92 -9.77 5.61 1.84
N LYS A 93 -9.45 6.83 2.23
CA LYS A 93 -10.22 8.04 1.95
C LYS A 93 -9.29 9.22 1.75
N GLY A 94 -9.78 10.28 1.10
CA GLY A 94 -8.96 11.47 0.90
C GLY A 94 -9.57 12.46 -0.05
N THR A 95 -8.69 13.29 -0.62
CA THR A 95 -9.04 14.35 -1.56
C THR A 95 -8.23 14.16 -2.84
N GLY A 96 -8.92 14.18 -3.96
CA GLY A 96 -8.30 14.06 -5.28
C GLY A 96 -7.24 15.12 -5.53
N GLY A 97 -6.10 14.73 -6.06
CA GLY A 97 -4.96 15.61 -6.31
C GLY A 97 -4.16 16.02 -5.07
N VAL A 98 -4.65 15.75 -3.85
CA VAL A 98 -4.00 16.11 -2.59
C VAL A 98 -3.34 14.89 -1.95
N GLY A 99 -4.12 13.86 -1.69
CA GLY A 99 -3.64 12.65 -1.05
C GLY A 99 -4.74 11.89 -0.32
N GLY A 100 -4.35 10.88 0.42
CA GLY A 100 -5.28 10.05 1.16
C GLY A 100 -4.61 9.27 2.27
N SER A 101 -5.42 8.61 3.06
CA SER A 101 -4.95 7.74 4.14
C SER A 101 -5.97 6.64 4.40
N GLY A 102 -5.52 5.58 5.02
CA GLY A 102 -6.39 4.48 5.39
C GLY A 102 -5.67 3.33 6.06
N ASP A 103 -6.46 2.33 6.40
CA ASP A 103 -5.99 1.12 7.07
C ASP A 103 -5.68 0.02 6.06
N PHE A 104 -4.77 -0.84 6.44
CA PHE A 104 -4.50 -2.07 5.68
C PHE A 104 -4.38 -3.28 6.60
N LEU A 105 -4.62 -4.45 6.03
CA LEU A 105 -4.39 -5.75 6.65
C LEU A 105 -3.33 -6.50 5.86
N ILE A 106 -2.39 -7.12 6.58
CA ILE A 106 -1.50 -8.12 6.02
C ILE A 106 -2.26 -9.44 6.01
N ILE A 107 -2.41 -10.02 4.83
CA ILE A 107 -3.32 -11.16 4.58
C ILE A 107 -2.59 -12.45 4.20
N GLY A 108 -1.27 -12.45 4.19
CA GLY A 108 -0.45 -13.60 3.88
C GLY A 108 0.84 -13.23 3.15
N GLY A 109 1.60 -14.23 2.78
CA GLY A 109 2.87 -14.07 2.07
C GLY A 109 3.31 -15.36 1.41
N THR A 110 4.60 -15.46 1.13
CA THR A 110 5.22 -16.69 0.58
C THR A 110 6.33 -17.20 1.49
N GLY A 111 6.70 -18.48 1.33
CA GLY A 111 7.77 -19.11 2.07
C GLY A 111 7.57 -19.00 3.58
N LYS A 112 8.55 -18.50 4.29
CA LYS A 112 8.49 -18.32 5.76
C LYS A 112 7.40 -17.31 6.21
N TYR A 113 6.86 -16.52 5.29
CA TYR A 113 5.78 -15.55 5.54
C TYR A 113 4.39 -16.04 5.09
N GLU A 114 4.24 -17.32 4.76
CA GLU A 114 2.95 -17.87 4.29
C GLU A 114 1.78 -17.54 5.23
N ASN A 115 2.02 -17.60 6.54
CA ASN A 115 1.02 -17.34 7.57
C ASN A 115 1.15 -15.95 8.20
N ILE A 116 1.90 -15.03 7.59
CA ILE A 116 2.03 -13.68 8.12
C ILE A 116 0.68 -12.99 8.18
N SER A 117 0.43 -12.33 9.28
CA SER A 117 -0.75 -11.50 9.50
C SER A 117 -0.37 -10.20 10.20
N GLY A 118 -1.21 -9.20 10.07
CA GLY A 118 -0.95 -7.93 10.70
C GLY A 118 -1.89 -6.83 10.21
N LYS A 119 -1.64 -5.64 10.71
CA LYS A 119 -2.42 -4.46 10.36
C LYS A 119 -1.58 -3.21 10.47
N GLY A 120 -2.02 -2.17 9.78
CA GLY A 120 -1.35 -0.90 9.85
C GLY A 120 -2.15 0.22 9.24
N PHE A 121 -1.51 1.36 9.17
CA PHE A 121 -2.04 2.58 8.60
C PHE A 121 -1.10 3.10 7.52
N SER A 122 -1.67 3.61 6.45
CA SER A 122 -0.92 4.26 5.37
C SER A 122 -1.43 5.66 5.12
N SER A 123 -0.54 6.54 4.73
CA SER A 123 -0.86 7.87 4.23
C SER A 123 -0.04 8.16 2.98
N ARG A 124 -0.60 8.96 2.09
CA ARG A 124 0.12 9.47 0.94
C ARG A 124 -0.17 10.94 0.71
N GLN A 125 0.83 11.61 0.20
CA GLN A 125 0.74 12.97 -0.32
C GLN A 125 1.00 12.90 -1.83
N ASN A 126 0.07 13.41 -2.63
CA ASN A 126 0.23 13.42 -4.07
C ASN A 126 1.26 14.48 -4.49
N LEU A 127 2.06 14.12 -5.47
CA LEU A 127 3.04 14.98 -6.09
C LEU A 127 2.60 15.33 -7.52
N LYS A 128 3.00 16.48 -8.00
CA LYS A 128 2.76 16.86 -9.40
C LYS A 128 3.65 16.02 -10.33
N GLY A 129 3.07 15.55 -11.43
CA GLY A 129 3.77 14.78 -12.42
C GLY A 129 3.11 14.88 -13.79
N LYS A 130 3.50 13.98 -14.69
CA LYS A 130 2.94 13.89 -16.05
C LYS A 130 1.46 13.50 -15.98
N SER A 131 0.65 14.08 -16.88
CA SER A 131 -0.77 13.70 -17.03
C SER A 131 -0.94 12.20 -17.30
N GLY A 132 -1.96 11.58 -16.69
CA GLY A 132 -2.22 10.14 -16.75
C GLY A 132 -1.48 9.31 -15.71
N PHE A 133 -0.58 9.94 -14.94
CA PHE A 133 0.15 9.32 -13.83
C PHE A 133 -0.10 10.07 -12.54
N ALA A 134 -0.22 9.33 -11.45
CA ALA A 134 -0.12 9.88 -10.11
C ALA A 134 1.25 9.53 -9.52
N HIS A 135 1.87 10.49 -8.86
CA HIS A 135 3.07 10.27 -8.07
C HIS A 135 2.76 10.61 -6.62
N SER A 136 3.36 9.88 -5.69
CA SER A 136 3.09 10.10 -4.27
C SER A 136 4.32 9.87 -3.39
N MET A 137 4.37 10.62 -2.29
CA MET A 137 5.13 10.25 -1.11
C MET A 137 4.23 9.39 -0.24
N ASN A 138 4.70 8.21 0.13
CA ASN A 138 3.94 7.25 0.92
C ASN A 138 4.62 7.04 2.26
N GLN A 139 3.81 6.87 3.30
CA GLN A 139 4.24 6.45 4.61
C GLN A 139 3.33 5.32 5.09
N MET A 140 3.93 4.27 5.61
CA MET A 140 3.22 3.09 6.12
C MET A 140 3.80 2.67 7.45
N SER A 141 2.95 2.39 8.41
CA SER A 141 3.37 1.87 9.71
C SER A 141 2.40 0.80 10.19
N GLY A 142 2.92 -0.16 10.93
CA GLY A 142 2.07 -1.24 11.43
C GLY A 142 2.83 -2.29 12.23
N SER A 143 2.14 -3.40 12.47
CA SER A 143 2.68 -4.56 13.17
C SER A 143 2.28 -5.85 12.47
N PHE A 144 3.08 -6.87 12.63
CA PHE A 144 2.87 -8.19 12.03
C PHE A 144 3.36 -9.31 12.94
N THR A 145 2.86 -10.52 12.66
CA THR A 145 3.34 -11.79 13.22
C THR A 145 3.42 -12.85 12.11
N TYR A 146 4.40 -13.75 12.19
CA TYR A 146 4.55 -14.91 11.29
C TYR A 146 5.30 -16.06 11.96
#